data_8fb9695b23fe9aa8d44c8d4422ba4912
#
_entry.id   8fb9695b23fe9aa8d44c8d4422ba4912
#
_cell.length_a   1.000
_cell.length_b   1.000
_cell.length_c   1.000
_cell.angle_alpha   90.00
_cell.angle_beta   90.00
_cell.angle_gamma   90.00
#
_symmetry.space_group_name_H-M   'P 1'
#
loop_
_entity.id
_entity.type
_entity.pdbx_description
1 polymer ?
#
loop_
_entity_poly.entity_id
_entity_poly.type
_entity_poly.pdbx_seq_one_letter_code
_entity_poly.pdbx_strand_id
1 'polypeptide(L)'
;MHYLLIYNLSPEYLERRSKFRDEHLALAWKAHENGDLVVGGALQEPADQAFLLFEGTSPDAAEEFAKTDPYVKNGLIEKWEVRPWMTVVGKMASSPVKPAE
;
A
#
# COMPACT_ATOMS: atom_id res chain seq x y z
N MET A 1 -1.79 14.74 1.84
CA MET A 1 -1.73 13.92 3.05
C MET A 1 -1.42 12.47 2.68
N HIS A 2 -0.73 11.76 3.53
CA HIS A 2 -0.41 10.36 3.28
C HIS A 2 -1.38 9.42 3.97
N TYR A 3 -1.67 8.32 3.29
CA TYR A 3 -2.49 7.22 3.82
C TYR A 3 -1.74 5.93 3.59
N LEU A 4 -1.61 5.14 4.63
CA LEU A 4 -0.90 3.87 4.56
C LEU A 4 -1.90 2.74 4.50
N LEU A 5 -1.87 1.99 3.39
CA LEU A 5 -2.62 0.75 3.26
C LEU A 5 -1.73 -0.36 3.78
N ILE A 6 -2.22 -1.05 4.80
CA ILE A 6 -1.48 -2.12 5.48
C ILE A 6 -2.16 -3.45 5.15
N TYR A 7 -1.40 -4.36 4.57
CA TYR A 7 -1.85 -5.72 4.27
C TYR A 7 -1.23 -6.70 5.24
N ASN A 8 -2.04 -7.55 5.84
CA ASN A 8 -1.56 -8.72 6.56
C ASN A 8 -1.64 -9.89 5.60
N LEU A 9 -0.50 -10.48 5.29
CA LEU A 9 -0.39 -11.50 4.25
C LEU A 9 -0.75 -12.88 4.78
N SER A 10 -1.44 -13.68 3.96
CA SER A 10 -1.71 -15.09 4.25
C SER A 10 -0.39 -15.86 4.31
N PRO A 11 -0.31 -16.93 5.14
CA PRO A 11 0.87 -17.80 5.11
C PRO A 11 1.16 -18.39 3.74
N GLU A 12 0.17 -18.45 2.85
CA GLU A 12 0.31 -18.99 1.49
C GLU A 12 0.64 -17.92 0.45
N TYR A 13 0.86 -16.67 0.88
CA TYR A 13 1.07 -15.54 -0.02
C TYR A 13 2.16 -15.80 -1.07
N LEU A 14 3.35 -16.23 -0.62
CA LEU A 14 4.47 -16.43 -1.54
C LEU A 14 4.22 -17.56 -2.53
N GLU A 15 3.51 -18.61 -2.12
CA GLU A 15 3.20 -19.74 -3.00
C GLU A 15 2.15 -19.39 -4.04
N ARG A 16 1.18 -18.58 -3.68
CA ARG A 16 0.00 -18.31 -4.52
C ARG A 16 0.10 -17.03 -5.33
N ARG A 17 0.98 -16.11 -4.96
CA ARG A 17 0.99 -14.78 -5.58
C ARG A 17 1.29 -14.77 -7.08
N SER A 18 2.11 -15.71 -7.57
CA SER A 18 2.50 -15.73 -8.98
C SER A 18 1.30 -15.80 -9.93
N LYS A 19 0.23 -16.48 -9.51
CA LYS A 19 -0.98 -16.61 -10.30
C LYS A 19 -1.71 -15.28 -10.49
N PHE A 20 -1.58 -14.35 -9.53
CA PHE A 20 -2.31 -13.08 -9.54
C PHE A 20 -1.38 -11.87 -9.65
N ARG A 21 -0.06 -12.12 -9.74
CA ARG A 21 0.92 -11.05 -9.63
C ARG A 21 0.85 -10.03 -10.75
N ASP A 22 0.74 -10.48 -11.98
CA ASP A 22 0.71 -9.56 -13.13
C ASP A 22 -0.50 -8.62 -13.04
N GLU A 23 -1.66 -9.14 -12.69
CA GLU A 23 -2.86 -8.35 -12.55
C GLU A 23 -2.75 -7.36 -11.38
N HIS A 24 -2.21 -7.82 -10.25
CA HIS A 24 -1.96 -6.97 -9.09
C HIS A 24 -1.00 -5.83 -9.43
N LEU A 25 0.13 -6.16 -10.09
CA LEU A 25 1.12 -5.15 -10.46
C LEU A 25 0.58 -4.15 -11.47
N ALA A 26 -0.23 -4.60 -12.41
CA ALA A 26 -0.86 -3.69 -13.38
C ALA A 26 -1.77 -2.69 -12.66
N LEU A 27 -2.55 -3.14 -11.69
CA LEU A 27 -3.41 -2.28 -10.90
C LEU A 27 -2.58 -1.27 -10.08
N ALA A 28 -1.50 -1.76 -9.45
CA ALA A 28 -0.63 -0.91 -8.63
C ALA A 28 0.07 0.18 -9.46
N TRP A 29 0.63 -0.18 -10.61
CA TRP A 29 1.30 0.78 -11.46
C TRP A 29 0.33 1.80 -12.04
N LYS A 30 -0.90 1.39 -12.33
CA LYS A 30 -1.93 2.33 -12.77
C LYS A 30 -2.26 3.34 -11.67
N ALA A 31 -2.37 2.89 -10.43
CA ALA A 31 -2.60 3.79 -9.29
C ALA A 31 -1.43 4.76 -9.11
N HIS A 32 -0.21 4.30 -9.36
CA HIS A 32 0.98 5.15 -9.32
C HIS A 32 0.95 6.20 -10.42
N GLU A 33 0.61 5.81 -11.63
CA GLU A 33 0.53 6.72 -12.78
C GLU A 33 -0.55 7.77 -12.59
N ASN A 34 -1.63 7.42 -11.88
CA ASN A 34 -2.69 8.37 -11.53
C ASN A 34 -2.28 9.37 -10.43
N GLY A 35 -1.12 9.18 -9.82
CA GLY A 35 -0.65 10.05 -8.74
C GLY A 35 -1.16 9.65 -7.36
N ASP A 36 -1.83 8.51 -7.22
CA ASP A 36 -2.41 8.06 -5.95
C ASP A 36 -1.43 7.24 -5.14
N LEU A 37 -0.77 6.26 -5.76
CA LEU A 37 0.18 5.37 -5.10
C LEU A 37 1.61 5.90 -5.25
N VAL A 38 2.26 6.19 -4.13
CA VAL A 38 3.63 6.71 -4.12
C VAL A 38 4.64 5.57 -4.22
N VAL A 39 4.51 4.58 -3.36
CA VAL A 39 5.42 3.43 -3.30
C VAL A 39 4.74 2.30 -2.55
N GLY A 40 5.06 1.07 -2.92
CA GLY A 40 4.50 -0.10 -2.24
C GLY A 40 5.42 -1.30 -2.33
N GLY A 41 5.26 -2.23 -1.40
CA GLY A 41 6.02 -3.46 -1.38
C GLY A 41 5.78 -4.28 -0.12
N ALA A 42 6.27 -5.50 -0.13
CA ALA A 42 6.12 -6.43 0.99
C ALA A 42 7.39 -6.47 1.84
N LEU A 43 7.19 -6.63 3.14
CA LEU A 43 8.31 -6.84 4.05
C LEU A 43 8.94 -8.21 3.75
N GLN A 44 10.22 -8.31 4.08
CA GLN A 44 10.98 -9.55 3.90
C GLN A 44 11.44 -10.07 5.27
N GLU A 45 11.58 -11.37 5.37
CA GLU A 45 12.16 -12.05 6.52
C GLU A 45 11.41 -11.81 7.83
N PRO A 46 10.11 -12.13 7.90
CA PRO A 46 9.30 -12.83 6.90
C PRO A 46 8.48 -11.89 6.02
N ALA A 47 7.92 -12.45 4.95
CA ALA A 47 6.97 -11.75 4.09
C ALA A 47 5.57 -11.93 4.68
N ASP A 48 5.26 -11.19 5.74
CA ASP A 48 4.01 -11.31 6.48
C ASP A 48 3.14 -10.05 6.40
N GLN A 49 3.71 -8.94 5.94
CA GLN A 49 2.97 -7.69 5.73
C GLN A 49 3.45 -6.99 4.48
N ALA A 50 2.58 -6.19 3.90
CA ALA A 50 2.92 -5.30 2.80
C ALA A 50 2.36 -3.91 3.10
N PHE A 51 3.05 -2.90 2.63
CA PHE A 51 2.65 -1.50 2.82
C PHE A 51 2.58 -0.81 1.48
N LEU A 52 1.51 -0.04 1.28
CA LEU A 52 1.32 0.77 0.09
C LEU A 52 1.01 2.19 0.56
N LEU A 53 1.85 3.13 0.15
CA LEU A 53 1.73 4.53 0.55
C LEU A 53 0.96 5.29 -0.51
N PHE A 54 -0.18 5.84 -0.11
CA PHE A 54 -1.04 6.65 -0.98
C PHE A 54 -0.96 8.11 -0.58
N GLU A 55 -1.15 8.99 -1.54
CA GLU A 55 -1.22 10.42 -1.33
C GLU A 55 -2.56 10.94 -1.85
N GLY A 56 -3.19 11.84 -1.09
CA GLY A 56 -4.47 12.41 -1.48
C GLY A 56 -5.10 13.24 -0.37
N THR A 57 -6.34 13.64 -0.61
CA THR A 57 -7.11 14.43 0.36
C THR A 57 -8.02 13.56 1.22
N SER A 58 -8.10 12.26 0.89
CA SER A 58 -8.93 11.30 1.63
C SER A 58 -8.34 9.89 1.46
N PRO A 59 -8.78 8.91 2.27
CA PRO A 59 -8.34 7.52 2.13
C PRO A 59 -8.99 6.78 0.96
N ASP A 60 -9.86 7.41 0.19
CA ASP A 60 -10.70 6.74 -0.81
C ASP A 60 -9.90 5.95 -1.85
N ALA A 61 -8.82 6.51 -2.38
CA ALA A 61 -8.02 5.82 -3.40
C ALA A 61 -7.38 4.54 -2.84
N ALA A 62 -6.89 4.60 -1.60
CA ALA A 62 -6.29 3.43 -0.94
C ALA A 62 -7.33 2.36 -0.65
N GLU A 63 -8.50 2.75 -0.16
CA GLU A 63 -9.58 1.81 0.13
C GLU A 63 -10.11 1.16 -1.15
N GLU A 64 -10.29 1.94 -2.21
CA GLU A 64 -10.75 1.42 -3.49
C GLU A 64 -9.73 0.45 -4.08
N PHE A 65 -8.44 0.76 -3.96
CA PHE A 65 -7.37 -0.14 -4.39
C PHE A 65 -7.51 -1.49 -3.70
N ALA A 66 -7.63 -1.50 -2.37
CA ALA A 66 -7.74 -2.74 -1.61
C ALA A 66 -8.96 -3.56 -2.04
N LYS A 67 -10.08 -2.90 -2.29
CA LYS A 67 -11.32 -3.58 -2.68
C LYS A 67 -11.23 -4.22 -4.07
N THR A 68 -10.39 -3.69 -4.94
CA THR A 68 -10.26 -4.17 -6.32
C THR A 68 -9.03 -5.02 -6.57
N ASP A 69 -8.12 -5.09 -5.58
CA ASP A 69 -6.88 -5.85 -5.71
C ASP A 69 -7.15 -7.36 -5.80
N PRO A 70 -6.67 -8.03 -6.87
CA PRO A 70 -6.85 -9.49 -7.00
C PRO A 70 -6.24 -10.26 -5.83
N TYR A 71 -5.20 -9.74 -5.18
CA TYR A 71 -4.64 -10.38 -3.99
C TYR A 71 -5.66 -10.43 -2.85
N VAL A 72 -6.41 -9.36 -2.66
CA VAL A 72 -7.45 -9.30 -1.63
C VAL A 72 -8.62 -10.21 -2.01
N LYS A 73 -9.07 -10.13 -3.25
CA LYS A 73 -10.21 -10.92 -3.74
C LYS A 73 -9.97 -12.42 -3.67
N ASN A 74 -8.72 -12.86 -3.76
CA ASN A 74 -8.36 -14.27 -3.83
C ASN A 74 -7.74 -14.81 -2.54
N GLY A 75 -7.87 -14.07 -1.44
CA GLY A 75 -7.49 -14.56 -0.12
C GLY A 75 -6.01 -14.56 0.21
N LEU A 76 -5.17 -13.87 -0.59
CA LEU A 76 -3.75 -13.73 -0.28
C LEU A 76 -3.52 -12.73 0.85
N ILE A 77 -4.47 -11.84 1.04
CA ILE A 77 -4.44 -10.83 2.10
C ILE A 77 -5.51 -11.22 3.13
N GLU A 78 -5.07 -11.53 4.35
CA GLU A 78 -5.99 -11.95 5.41
C GLU A 78 -6.79 -10.78 5.97
N LYS A 79 -6.15 -9.62 6.05
CA LYS A 79 -6.76 -8.43 6.62
C LYS A 79 -6.06 -7.21 6.04
N TRP A 80 -6.83 -6.15 5.82
CA TRP A 80 -6.25 -4.88 5.43
C TRP A 80 -6.90 -3.72 6.17
N GLU A 81 -6.15 -2.63 6.31
CA GLU A 81 -6.68 -1.38 6.85
C GLU A 81 -5.95 -0.21 6.21
N VAL A 82 -6.61 0.94 6.19
CA VAL A 82 -6.00 2.19 5.75
C VAL A 82 -5.92 3.13 6.95
N ARG A 83 -4.74 3.70 7.15
CA ARG A 83 -4.51 4.63 8.24
C ARG A 83 -3.93 5.95 7.71
N PRO A 84 -4.44 7.09 8.17
CA PRO A 84 -3.77 8.36 7.88
C PRO A 84 -2.38 8.33 8.53
N TRP A 85 -1.40 8.81 7.79
CA TRP A 85 -0.01 8.84 8.26
C TRP A 85 0.53 10.26 8.14
N MET A 86 0.79 10.91 9.27
CA MET A 86 1.37 12.24 9.28
C MET A 86 2.88 12.11 9.11
N THR A 87 3.34 12.26 7.87
CA THR A 87 4.76 12.17 7.55
C THR A 87 5.41 13.53 7.71
N VAL A 88 6.47 13.61 8.53
CA VAL A 88 7.05 14.88 8.96
C VAL A 88 8.55 15.02 8.65
N VAL A 89 9.20 13.95 8.24
CA VAL A 89 10.63 13.94 7.92
C VAL A 89 10.84 13.35 6.54
N GLY A 90 11.64 14.03 5.73
CA GLY A 90 12.04 13.56 4.43
C GLY A 90 11.46 14.39 3.29
N LYS A 91 12.04 14.19 2.12
CA LYS A 91 11.68 14.95 0.93
C LYS A 91 10.21 14.79 0.54
N MET A 92 9.65 13.61 0.80
CA MET A 92 8.27 13.31 0.44
C MET A 92 7.29 13.54 1.60
N ALA A 93 7.75 14.03 2.74
CA ALA A 93 6.88 14.27 3.88
C ALA A 93 5.75 15.23 3.51
N SER A 94 4.51 14.89 3.90
CA SER A 94 3.34 15.73 3.60
C SER A 94 3.30 16.97 4.47
N SER A 95 3.90 16.91 5.66
CA SER A 95 3.90 18.01 6.62
C SER A 95 5.29 18.13 7.26
N PRO A 96 6.32 18.52 6.48
CA PRO A 96 7.69 18.49 6.99
C PRO A 96 7.88 19.41 8.18
N VAL A 97 8.54 18.88 9.20
CA VAL A 97 8.86 19.62 10.42
C VAL A 97 10.37 19.61 10.62
N LYS A 98 10.94 20.79 10.76
CA LYS A 98 12.36 20.97 11.00
C LYS A 98 12.60 21.26 12.47
N PRO A 99 13.81 20.96 13.01
CA PRO A 99 14.11 21.35 14.37
C PRO A 99 14.07 22.86 14.52
N ALA A 100 13.73 23.33 15.70
CA ALA A 100 13.76 24.75 16.01
C ALA A 100 15.20 25.27 16.00
N GLU A 101 15.41 26.48 15.49
CA GLU A 101 16.73 27.12 15.46
C GLU A 101 17.03 27.89 16.74
#